data_2640bc72774d61c4dad94f5f76f7e851
#
_entry.id   2640bc72774d61c4dad94f5f76f7e851
#
_cell.length_a   1.000
_cell.length_b   1.000
_cell.length_c   1.000
_cell.angle_alpha   90.00
_cell.angle_beta   90.00
_cell.angle_gamma   90.00
#
_symmetry.space_group_name_H-M   'P 1'
#
loop_
_entity.id
_entity.type
_entity.pdbx_description
1 polymer ?
#
loop_
_entity_poly.entity_id
_entity_poly.type
_entity_poly.pdbx_seq_one_letter_code
_entity_poly.pdbx_strand_id
1 'polypeptide(L)'
;MKKILVALTIATGLLLTGCSQSNEAATVGDFKITQTELQGSIDAVMAERSKVDTSQMQLETGDELNRGQLRFKILMHTFDVIAQELDLEITSSQVVTRKQQIAESLGGDAELPKNLVNAAIAPQDFDTYVRAILISERITSALAQSGVAEADVANQLGKLLSAKAKELGVKINPRYGFWDVEAGDVVAADVTGGAVTPSAE
;
A
#
# COMPACT_ATOMS: atom_id res chain seq x y z
N MET A 1 53.86 -29.63 -45.15
CA MET A 1 53.81 -29.54 -43.67
C MET A 1 53.41 -28.13 -43.29
N LYS A 2 52.13 -27.86 -43.16
CA LYS A 2 51.60 -26.54 -42.78
C LYS A 2 50.89 -26.70 -41.40
N LYS A 3 51.48 -26.11 -40.38
CA LYS A 3 50.94 -26.08 -39.03
C LYS A 3 49.82 -25.03 -38.93
N ILE A 4 48.58 -25.48 -38.75
CA ILE A 4 47.46 -24.60 -38.53
C ILE A 4 47.37 -24.37 -36.98
N LEU A 5 47.62 -23.12 -36.56
CA LEU A 5 47.41 -22.66 -35.20
C LEU A 5 45.94 -22.24 -35.11
N VAL A 6 45.14 -23.01 -34.35
CA VAL A 6 43.77 -22.64 -33.96
C VAL A 6 43.87 -21.79 -32.70
N ALA A 7 43.60 -20.51 -32.84
CA ALA A 7 43.45 -19.59 -31.75
C ALA A 7 42.04 -19.74 -31.16
N LEU A 8 41.95 -20.32 -29.98
CA LEU A 8 40.71 -20.45 -29.18
C LEU A 8 40.47 -19.13 -28.43
N THR A 9 39.65 -18.27 -29.04
CA THR A 9 39.15 -17.05 -28.35
C THR A 9 38.09 -17.41 -27.38
N ILE A 10 38.43 -17.44 -26.09
CA ILE A 10 37.46 -17.54 -24.98
C ILE A 10 36.78 -16.18 -24.84
N ALA A 11 35.56 -16.06 -25.39
CA ALA A 11 34.68 -14.94 -25.13
C ALA A 11 34.11 -15.07 -23.70
N THR A 12 34.77 -14.41 -22.75
CA THR A 12 34.27 -14.27 -21.38
C THR A 12 33.08 -13.32 -21.43
N GLY A 13 31.87 -13.89 -21.55
CA GLY A 13 30.63 -13.15 -21.39
C GLY A 13 30.52 -12.64 -19.96
N LEU A 14 30.86 -11.39 -19.74
CA LEU A 14 30.49 -10.65 -18.53
C LEU A 14 28.96 -10.59 -18.49
N LEU A 15 28.36 -11.50 -17.76
CA LEU A 15 26.99 -11.37 -17.30
C LEU A 15 26.97 -10.17 -16.35
N LEU A 16 26.79 -8.99 -16.91
CA LEU A 16 26.30 -7.84 -16.17
C LEU A 16 24.87 -8.19 -15.71
N THR A 17 24.79 -8.93 -14.59
CA THR A 17 23.58 -8.89 -13.76
C THR A 17 23.49 -7.48 -13.23
N GLY A 18 23.00 -6.57 -14.09
CA GLY A 18 22.59 -5.26 -13.66
C GLY A 18 21.59 -5.49 -12.52
N CYS A 19 21.95 -5.00 -11.33
CA CYS A 19 20.95 -4.69 -10.34
C CYS A 19 20.03 -3.66 -11.01
N SER A 20 18.99 -4.13 -11.71
CA SER A 20 17.86 -3.30 -12.01
C SER A 20 17.32 -2.95 -10.64
N GLN A 21 17.60 -1.74 -10.16
CA GLN A 21 16.83 -1.17 -9.06
C GLN A 21 15.38 -1.28 -9.56
N SER A 22 14.67 -2.27 -9.03
CA SER A 22 13.29 -2.46 -9.41
C SER A 22 12.59 -1.15 -9.10
N ASN A 23 11.94 -0.54 -10.08
CA ASN A 23 11.16 0.70 -9.89
C ASN A 23 9.92 0.41 -9.03
N GLU A 24 9.93 -0.70 -8.32
CA GLU A 24 8.85 -1.17 -7.47
C GLU A 24 9.06 -0.69 -6.05
N ALA A 25 8.03 -0.06 -5.47
CA ALA A 25 7.94 0.27 -4.05
C ALA A 25 7.49 -0.96 -3.25
N ALA A 26 6.55 -1.72 -3.81
CA ALA A 26 6.11 -3.01 -3.28
C ALA A 26 5.52 -3.90 -4.37
N THR A 27 5.37 -5.20 -4.06
CA THR A 27 4.54 -6.13 -4.82
C THR A 27 3.56 -6.84 -3.90
N VAL A 28 2.36 -7.14 -4.42
CA VAL A 28 1.30 -7.89 -3.74
C VAL A 28 0.84 -8.96 -4.72
N GLY A 29 1.37 -10.17 -4.58
CA GLY A 29 1.27 -11.17 -5.65
C GLY A 29 1.93 -10.66 -6.94
N ASP A 30 1.18 -10.67 -8.03
CA ASP A 30 1.61 -10.15 -9.33
C ASP A 30 1.39 -8.63 -9.48
N PHE A 31 0.64 -8.01 -8.60
CA PHE A 31 0.40 -6.57 -8.61
C PHE A 31 1.64 -5.81 -8.14
N LYS A 32 1.98 -4.75 -8.88
CA LYS A 32 3.16 -3.92 -8.63
C LYS A 32 2.75 -2.51 -8.28
N ILE A 33 3.26 -2.03 -7.17
CA ILE A 33 3.18 -0.61 -6.78
C ILE A 33 4.52 0.00 -7.15
N THR A 34 4.53 0.89 -8.13
CA THR A 34 5.77 1.54 -8.57
C THR A 34 6.17 2.68 -7.64
N GLN A 35 7.47 3.01 -7.60
CA GLN A 35 7.96 4.18 -6.87
C GLN A 35 7.36 5.47 -7.41
N THR A 36 7.10 5.53 -8.72
CA THR A 36 6.47 6.70 -9.36
C THR A 36 5.03 6.89 -8.91
N GLU A 37 4.24 5.81 -8.85
CA GLU A 37 2.85 5.87 -8.34
C GLU A 37 2.80 6.25 -6.87
N LEU A 38 3.68 5.67 -6.06
CA LEU A 38 3.78 6.02 -4.65
C LEU A 38 4.12 7.50 -4.47
N GLN A 39 5.17 7.96 -5.16
CA GLN A 39 5.58 9.36 -5.10
C GLN A 39 4.49 10.31 -5.59
N GLY A 40 3.77 9.95 -6.65
CA GLY A 40 2.63 10.74 -7.15
C GLY A 40 1.53 10.94 -6.11
N SER A 41 1.20 9.91 -5.31
CA SER A 41 0.24 10.05 -4.20
C SER A 41 0.79 10.92 -3.07
N ILE A 42 2.07 10.76 -2.71
CA ILE A 42 2.74 11.58 -1.69
C ILE A 42 2.73 13.05 -2.11
N ASP A 43 3.15 13.36 -3.34
CA ASP A 43 3.19 14.71 -3.88
C ASP A 43 1.79 15.35 -3.90
N ALA A 44 0.76 14.57 -4.25
CA ALA A 44 -0.61 15.06 -4.25
C ALA A 44 -1.11 15.35 -2.82
N VAL A 45 -0.83 14.49 -1.83
CA VAL A 45 -1.14 14.77 -0.42
C VAL A 45 -0.44 16.04 0.04
N MET A 46 0.85 16.21 -0.26
CA MET A 46 1.61 17.41 0.11
C MET A 46 1.08 18.66 -0.56
N ALA A 47 0.67 18.57 -1.83
CA ALA A 47 0.06 19.66 -2.57
C ALA A 47 -1.27 20.10 -1.94
N GLU A 48 -2.12 19.14 -1.52
CA GLU A 48 -3.38 19.47 -0.83
C GLU A 48 -3.16 20.06 0.55
N ARG A 49 -2.15 19.58 1.30
CA ARG A 49 -1.76 20.19 2.60
C ARG A 49 -1.44 21.67 2.49
N SER A 50 -0.86 22.10 1.39
CA SER A 50 -0.53 23.52 1.16
C SER A 50 -1.75 24.42 0.93
N LYS A 51 -2.92 23.85 0.68
CA LYS A 51 -4.17 24.58 0.38
C LYS A 51 -5.11 24.72 1.57
N VAL A 52 -4.86 24.00 2.67
CA VAL A 52 -5.72 23.99 3.86
C VAL A 52 -4.93 24.38 5.11
N ASP A 53 -5.62 24.90 6.13
CA ASP A 53 -5.00 25.14 7.43
C ASP A 53 -4.76 23.79 8.15
N THR A 54 -3.49 23.46 8.29
CA THR A 54 -3.04 22.22 8.95
C THR A 54 -2.49 22.44 10.37
N SER A 55 -2.59 23.65 10.92
CA SER A 55 -1.97 24.05 12.20
C SER A 55 -2.44 23.22 13.40
N GLN A 56 -3.63 22.63 13.34
CA GLN A 56 -4.23 21.81 14.39
C GLN A 56 -4.22 20.30 14.05
N MET A 57 -3.56 19.90 12.96
CA MET A 57 -3.51 18.51 12.52
C MET A 57 -2.20 17.84 12.96
N GLN A 58 -2.28 16.57 13.34
CA GLN A 58 -1.12 15.70 13.49
C GLN A 58 -0.93 14.92 12.19
N LEU A 59 -0.01 15.38 11.34
CA LEU A 59 0.18 14.81 10.01
C LEU A 59 1.49 14.03 9.94
N GLU A 60 1.40 12.81 9.43
CA GLU A 60 2.58 12.03 9.07
C GLU A 60 3.44 12.77 8.05
N THR A 61 4.76 12.68 8.18
CA THR A 61 5.72 13.34 7.29
C THR A 61 6.88 12.38 6.93
N GLY A 62 7.64 12.71 5.90
CA GLY A 62 8.83 11.95 5.53
C GLY A 62 8.55 10.46 5.34
N ASP A 63 9.37 9.63 5.99
CA ASP A 63 9.28 8.17 5.85
C ASP A 63 7.99 7.58 6.44
N GLU A 64 7.39 8.21 7.43
CA GLU A 64 6.11 7.80 7.98
C GLU A 64 5.00 7.96 6.94
N LEU A 65 4.92 9.12 6.28
CA LEU A 65 3.99 9.34 5.17
C LEU A 65 4.24 8.35 4.02
N ASN A 66 5.51 8.10 3.69
CA ASN A 66 5.85 7.13 2.64
C ASN A 66 5.30 5.74 2.97
N ARG A 67 5.50 5.27 4.20
CA ARG A 67 4.97 3.98 4.67
C ARG A 67 3.45 3.97 4.71
N GLY A 68 2.82 5.03 5.22
CA GLY A 68 1.36 5.18 5.26
C GLY A 68 0.73 5.09 3.86
N GLN A 69 1.30 5.79 2.87
CA GLN A 69 0.85 5.72 1.47
C GLN A 69 1.06 4.33 0.86
N LEU A 70 2.17 3.68 1.17
CA LEU A 70 2.45 2.33 0.67
C LEU A 70 1.48 1.31 1.27
N ARG A 71 1.25 1.36 2.59
CA ARG A 71 0.23 0.58 3.29
C ARG A 71 -1.15 0.77 2.69
N PHE A 72 -1.54 2.03 2.45
CA PHE A 72 -2.81 2.36 1.82
C PHE A 72 -3.00 1.60 0.50
N LYS A 73 -2.03 1.70 -0.42
CA LYS A 73 -2.10 1.02 -1.73
C LYS A 73 -2.17 -0.51 -1.61
N ILE A 74 -1.40 -1.09 -0.69
CA ILE A 74 -1.44 -2.54 -0.41
C ILE A 74 -2.83 -2.97 0.07
N LEU A 75 -3.40 -2.25 1.03
CA LEU A 75 -4.71 -2.57 1.58
C LEU A 75 -5.83 -2.40 0.55
N MET A 76 -5.80 -1.32 -0.25
CA MET A 76 -6.79 -1.10 -1.32
C MET A 76 -6.78 -2.26 -2.32
N HIS A 77 -5.59 -2.68 -2.76
CA HIS A 77 -5.48 -3.83 -3.65
C HIS A 77 -5.96 -5.13 -2.98
N THR A 78 -5.64 -5.33 -1.71
CA THR A 78 -6.11 -6.52 -0.95
C THR A 78 -7.63 -6.57 -0.88
N PHE A 79 -8.30 -5.43 -0.64
CA PHE A 79 -9.76 -5.34 -0.69
C PHE A 79 -10.32 -5.70 -2.08
N ASP A 80 -9.70 -5.22 -3.15
CA ASP A 80 -10.13 -5.52 -4.52
C ASP A 80 -10.00 -7.01 -4.84
N VAL A 81 -8.92 -7.67 -4.41
CA VAL A 81 -8.75 -9.12 -4.59
C VAL A 81 -9.83 -9.90 -3.84
N ILE A 82 -10.08 -9.56 -2.57
CA ILE A 82 -11.15 -10.19 -1.79
C ILE A 82 -12.52 -9.98 -2.45
N ALA A 83 -12.79 -8.77 -2.95
CA ALA A 83 -14.06 -8.49 -3.63
C ALA A 83 -14.23 -9.35 -4.89
N GLN A 84 -13.17 -9.55 -5.67
CA GLN A 84 -13.19 -10.43 -6.86
C GLN A 84 -13.43 -11.89 -6.47
N GLU A 85 -12.77 -12.40 -5.43
CA GLU A 85 -12.94 -13.79 -4.97
C GLU A 85 -14.33 -14.08 -4.39
N LEU A 86 -14.95 -13.05 -3.81
CA LEU A 86 -16.30 -13.15 -3.23
C LEU A 86 -17.40 -12.71 -4.20
N ASP A 87 -17.07 -12.45 -5.48
CA ASP A 87 -18.01 -11.94 -6.51
C ASP A 87 -18.78 -10.68 -6.04
N LEU A 88 -18.11 -9.81 -5.27
CA LEU A 88 -18.71 -8.56 -4.78
C LEU A 88 -18.65 -7.49 -5.88
N GLU A 89 -19.74 -7.23 -6.53
CA GLU A 89 -19.83 -6.17 -7.52
C GLU A 89 -20.05 -4.81 -6.85
N ILE A 90 -19.09 -3.90 -7.02
CA ILE A 90 -19.19 -2.49 -6.61
C ILE A 90 -19.20 -1.64 -7.88
N THR A 91 -20.35 -1.02 -8.15
CA THR A 91 -20.55 -0.21 -9.36
C THR A 91 -20.01 1.22 -9.17
N SER A 92 -19.65 1.88 -10.28
CA SER A 92 -19.23 3.29 -10.26
C SER A 92 -20.33 4.20 -9.68
N SER A 93 -21.62 3.89 -9.92
CA SER A 93 -22.75 4.64 -9.33
C SER A 93 -22.77 4.55 -7.81
N GLN A 94 -22.48 3.38 -7.24
CA GLN A 94 -22.38 3.22 -5.77
C GLN A 94 -21.23 4.04 -5.20
N VAL A 95 -20.07 4.07 -5.88
CA VAL A 95 -18.92 4.89 -5.48
C VAL A 95 -19.31 6.38 -5.48
N VAL A 96 -19.92 6.88 -6.56
CA VAL A 96 -20.35 8.28 -6.66
C VAL A 96 -21.33 8.63 -5.54
N THR A 97 -22.36 7.81 -5.33
CA THR A 97 -23.35 8.02 -4.25
C THR A 97 -22.69 8.04 -2.88
N ARG A 98 -21.75 7.10 -2.63
CA ARG A 98 -21.06 7.03 -1.34
C ARG A 98 -20.13 8.24 -1.11
N LYS A 99 -19.44 8.73 -2.14
CA LYS A 99 -18.66 9.96 -2.06
C LYS A 99 -19.50 11.15 -1.63
N GLN A 100 -20.70 11.31 -2.21
CA GLN A 100 -21.63 12.37 -1.83
C GLN A 100 -22.05 12.25 -0.36
N GLN A 101 -22.42 11.04 0.10
CA GLN A 101 -22.76 10.78 1.50
C GLN A 101 -21.60 11.10 2.46
N ILE A 102 -20.36 10.75 2.07
CA ILE A 102 -19.18 11.09 2.86
C ILE A 102 -19.00 12.61 2.93
N ALA A 103 -19.06 13.31 1.80
CA ALA A 103 -18.95 14.77 1.78
C ALA A 103 -20.02 15.44 2.63
N GLU A 104 -21.28 15.02 2.51
CA GLU A 104 -22.39 15.52 3.33
C GLU A 104 -22.16 15.29 4.83
N SER A 105 -21.70 14.10 5.22
CA SER A 105 -21.40 13.75 6.62
C SER A 105 -20.26 14.56 7.22
N LEU A 106 -19.35 15.05 6.38
CA LEU A 106 -18.21 15.87 6.77
C LEU A 106 -18.51 17.38 6.77
N GLY A 107 -19.74 17.79 6.45
CA GLY A 107 -20.15 19.18 6.40
C GLY A 107 -20.22 19.79 4.99
N GLY A 108 -20.17 18.97 3.96
CA GLY A 108 -20.27 19.33 2.55
C GLY A 108 -18.93 19.30 1.79
N ASP A 109 -19.00 19.54 0.48
CA ASP A 109 -17.86 19.46 -0.43
C ASP A 109 -16.71 20.41 -0.04
N ALA A 110 -16.99 21.53 0.63
CA ALA A 110 -15.99 22.46 1.07
C ALA A 110 -15.05 21.91 2.17
N GLU A 111 -15.56 21.00 3.02
CA GLU A 111 -14.78 20.39 4.10
C GLU A 111 -14.05 19.10 3.65
N LEU A 112 -14.44 18.51 2.53
CA LEU A 112 -13.86 17.28 2.03
C LEU A 112 -12.34 17.35 1.83
N PRO A 113 -11.76 18.40 1.19
CA PRO A 113 -10.29 18.47 1.03
C PRO A 113 -9.53 18.46 2.35
N LYS A 114 -10.04 19.16 3.37
CA LYS A 114 -9.44 19.19 4.70
C LYS A 114 -9.45 17.82 5.36
N ASN A 115 -10.55 17.08 5.23
CA ASN A 115 -10.66 15.73 5.76
C ASN A 115 -9.77 14.72 5.03
N LEU A 116 -9.65 14.82 3.70
CA LEU A 116 -8.72 14.00 2.93
C LEU A 116 -7.26 14.26 3.33
N VAL A 117 -6.89 15.53 3.54
CA VAL A 117 -5.56 15.92 4.05
C VAL A 117 -5.29 15.30 5.42
N ASN A 118 -6.26 15.37 6.33
CA ASN A 118 -6.12 14.78 7.67
C ASN A 118 -5.98 13.25 7.64
N ALA A 119 -6.64 12.60 6.70
CA ALA A 119 -6.55 11.14 6.49
C ALA A 119 -5.38 10.72 5.58
N ALA A 120 -4.56 11.66 5.12
CA ALA A 120 -3.48 11.45 4.14
C ALA A 120 -3.95 10.72 2.87
N ILE A 121 -5.17 10.99 2.39
CA ILE A 121 -5.72 10.42 1.17
C ILE A 121 -5.51 11.40 0.02
N ALA A 122 -4.75 10.99 -1.00
CA ALA A 122 -4.59 11.77 -2.21
C ALA A 122 -5.93 11.87 -2.97
N PRO A 123 -6.28 13.03 -3.56
CA PRO A 123 -7.57 13.20 -4.25
C PRO A 123 -7.84 12.15 -5.32
N GLN A 124 -6.81 11.74 -6.07
CA GLN A 124 -6.92 10.69 -7.10
C GLN A 124 -7.18 9.30 -6.51
N ASP A 125 -6.84 9.06 -5.25
CA ASP A 125 -7.00 7.78 -4.57
C ASP A 125 -8.35 7.69 -3.83
N PHE A 126 -9.15 8.78 -3.81
CA PHE A 126 -10.40 8.84 -3.05
C PHE A 126 -11.45 7.85 -3.56
N ASP A 127 -11.57 7.66 -4.87
CA ASP A 127 -12.51 6.67 -5.45
C ASP A 127 -12.15 5.25 -5.02
N THR A 128 -10.86 4.91 -5.03
CA THR A 128 -10.35 3.61 -4.58
C THR A 128 -10.62 3.39 -3.09
N TYR A 129 -10.41 4.43 -2.27
CA TYR A 129 -10.73 4.39 -0.85
C TYR A 129 -12.23 4.15 -0.60
N VAL A 130 -13.09 4.89 -1.31
CA VAL A 130 -14.56 4.72 -1.19
C VAL A 130 -15.01 3.34 -1.65
N ARG A 131 -14.39 2.82 -2.70
CA ARG A 131 -14.63 1.44 -3.13
C ARG A 131 -14.28 0.43 -2.04
N ALA A 132 -13.14 0.58 -1.37
CA ALA A 132 -12.74 -0.28 -0.26
C ALA A 132 -13.71 -0.18 0.94
N ILE A 133 -14.25 1.01 1.23
CA ILE A 133 -15.31 1.17 2.24
C ILE A 133 -16.54 0.32 1.87
N LEU A 134 -17.02 0.42 0.62
CA LEU A 134 -18.18 -0.35 0.17
C LEU A 134 -17.94 -1.87 0.23
N ILE A 135 -16.75 -2.32 -0.13
CA ILE A 135 -16.35 -3.73 0.00
C ILE A 135 -16.35 -4.15 1.48
N SER A 136 -15.73 -3.34 2.34
CA SER A 136 -15.70 -3.58 3.80
C SER A 136 -17.11 -3.71 4.37
N GLU A 137 -18.04 -2.82 3.99
CA GLU A 137 -19.43 -2.84 4.43
C GLU A 137 -20.15 -4.12 3.98
N ARG A 138 -19.89 -4.61 2.76
CA ARG A 138 -20.46 -5.87 2.28
C ARG A 138 -19.95 -7.07 3.07
N ILE A 139 -18.63 -7.12 3.32
CA ILE A 139 -18.00 -8.20 4.09
C ILE A 139 -18.51 -8.17 5.53
N THR A 140 -18.52 -7.02 6.20
CA THR A 140 -18.99 -6.90 7.60
C THR A 140 -20.47 -7.25 7.74
N SER A 141 -21.29 -6.85 6.77
CA SER A 141 -22.71 -7.26 6.71
C SER A 141 -22.88 -8.78 6.58
N ALA A 142 -22.07 -9.42 5.72
CA ALA A 142 -22.10 -10.88 5.55
C ALA A 142 -21.63 -11.60 6.82
N LEU A 143 -20.59 -11.10 7.50
CA LEU A 143 -20.12 -11.63 8.79
C LEU A 143 -21.23 -11.56 9.86
N ALA A 144 -21.88 -10.41 9.99
CA ALA A 144 -22.98 -10.24 10.93
C ALA A 144 -24.15 -11.20 10.64
N GLN A 145 -24.52 -11.36 9.36
CA GLN A 145 -25.56 -12.30 8.93
C GLN A 145 -25.18 -13.77 9.17
N SER A 146 -23.90 -14.09 9.17
CA SER A 146 -23.39 -15.44 9.50
C SER A 146 -23.35 -15.75 11.00
N GLY A 147 -23.76 -14.81 11.84
CA GLY A 147 -23.82 -14.96 13.30
C GLY A 147 -22.56 -14.53 14.04
N VAL A 148 -21.63 -13.83 13.38
CA VAL A 148 -20.51 -13.19 14.08
C VAL A 148 -21.03 -12.06 14.96
N ALA A 149 -20.65 -12.06 16.25
CA ALA A 149 -21.06 -11.02 17.17
C ALA A 149 -20.54 -9.64 16.69
N GLU A 150 -21.35 -8.59 16.84
CA GLU A 150 -21.00 -7.24 16.38
C GLU A 150 -19.63 -6.76 16.88
N ALA A 151 -19.32 -7.06 18.15
CA ALA A 151 -18.03 -6.74 18.75
C ALA A 151 -16.82 -7.42 18.07
N ASP A 152 -17.03 -8.55 17.38
CA ASP A 152 -15.99 -9.35 16.74
C ASP A 152 -15.85 -9.08 15.24
N VAL A 153 -16.84 -8.42 14.61
CA VAL A 153 -16.89 -8.19 13.15
C VAL A 153 -15.63 -7.47 12.64
N ALA A 154 -15.22 -6.41 13.31
CA ALA A 154 -14.03 -5.64 12.93
C ALA A 154 -12.75 -6.48 13.03
N ASN A 155 -12.63 -7.31 14.08
CA ASN A 155 -11.51 -8.21 14.27
C ASN A 155 -11.48 -9.30 13.18
N GLN A 156 -12.63 -9.87 12.82
CA GLN A 156 -12.72 -10.86 11.75
C GLN A 156 -12.37 -10.27 10.38
N LEU A 157 -12.81 -9.04 10.09
CA LEU A 157 -12.39 -8.32 8.88
C LEU A 157 -10.86 -8.13 8.85
N GLY A 158 -10.27 -7.67 9.96
CA GLY A 158 -8.83 -7.51 10.08
C GLY A 158 -8.07 -8.82 9.83
N LYS A 159 -8.53 -9.94 10.42
CA LYS A 159 -7.96 -11.26 10.18
C LYS A 159 -8.06 -11.70 8.72
N LEU A 160 -9.20 -11.42 8.06
CA LEU A 160 -9.39 -11.72 6.65
C LEU A 160 -8.39 -10.95 5.77
N LEU A 161 -8.22 -9.66 6.03
CA LEU A 161 -7.25 -8.82 5.31
C LEU A 161 -5.81 -9.29 5.52
N SER A 162 -5.42 -9.56 6.77
CA SER A 162 -4.07 -10.05 7.09
C SER A 162 -3.80 -11.42 6.47
N ALA A 163 -4.78 -12.33 6.51
CA ALA A 163 -4.65 -13.65 5.89
C ALA A 163 -4.50 -13.52 4.37
N LYS A 164 -5.29 -12.65 3.73
CA LYS A 164 -5.20 -12.43 2.28
C LYS A 164 -3.88 -11.77 1.88
N ALA A 165 -3.44 -10.75 2.59
CA ALA A 165 -2.13 -10.11 2.35
C ALA A 165 -0.96 -11.11 2.50
N LYS A 166 -1.05 -12.03 3.48
CA LYS A 166 -0.09 -13.12 3.66
C LYS A 166 -0.12 -14.11 2.49
N GLU A 167 -1.30 -14.51 2.04
CA GLU A 167 -1.50 -15.42 0.90
C GLU A 167 -0.92 -14.82 -0.39
N LEU A 168 -1.21 -13.54 -0.65
CA LEU A 168 -0.69 -12.81 -1.80
C LEU A 168 0.82 -12.62 -1.75
N GLY A 169 1.44 -12.64 -0.59
CA GLY A 169 2.88 -12.50 -0.43
C GLY A 169 3.35 -11.07 -0.69
N VAL A 170 3.03 -10.15 0.24
CA VAL A 170 3.48 -8.76 0.18
C VAL A 170 5.00 -8.68 0.31
N LYS A 171 5.65 -8.01 -0.64
CA LYS A 171 7.10 -7.72 -0.60
C LYS A 171 7.30 -6.22 -0.73
N ILE A 172 8.04 -5.64 0.21
CA ILE A 172 8.34 -4.21 0.28
C ILE A 172 9.78 -3.98 -0.21
N ASN A 173 10.01 -2.92 -0.97
CA ASN A 173 11.35 -2.45 -1.25
C ASN A 173 12.00 -2.02 0.09
N PRO A 174 13.17 -2.55 0.45
CA PRO A 174 13.79 -2.33 1.78
C PRO A 174 13.97 -0.87 2.17
N ARG A 175 14.03 0.05 1.20
CA ARG A 175 14.11 1.50 1.48
C ARG A 175 12.89 2.05 2.23
N TYR A 176 11.73 1.38 2.14
CA TYR A 176 10.50 1.77 2.83
C TYR A 176 10.26 0.99 4.12
N GLY A 177 11.02 -0.09 4.36
CA GLY A 177 10.85 -0.97 5.50
C GLY A 177 10.44 -2.39 5.11
N PHE A 178 9.56 -3.01 5.91
CA PHE A 178 9.04 -4.35 5.65
C PHE A 178 7.55 -4.42 6.00
N TRP A 179 6.88 -5.43 5.46
CA TRP A 179 5.47 -5.71 5.75
C TRP A 179 5.35 -6.54 7.02
N ASP A 180 4.70 -5.99 8.03
CA ASP A 180 4.28 -6.74 9.21
C ASP A 180 2.89 -7.35 8.95
N VAL A 181 2.86 -8.67 8.81
CA VAL A 181 1.62 -9.42 8.49
C VAL A 181 0.63 -9.37 9.65
N GLU A 182 1.11 -9.34 10.89
CA GLU A 182 0.23 -9.35 12.07
C GLU A 182 -0.40 -7.98 12.29
N ALA A 183 0.40 -6.92 12.15
CA ALA A 183 -0.09 -5.55 12.24
C ALA A 183 -0.87 -5.12 10.99
N GLY A 184 -0.65 -5.76 9.83
CA GLY A 184 -1.18 -5.31 8.54
C GLY A 184 -0.62 -3.95 8.15
N ASP A 185 0.67 -3.73 8.40
CA ASP A 185 1.31 -2.43 8.27
C ASP A 185 2.70 -2.50 7.63
N VAL A 186 3.16 -1.37 7.12
CA VAL A 186 4.54 -1.16 6.67
C VAL A 186 5.33 -0.54 7.80
N VAL A 187 6.22 -1.32 8.42
CA VAL A 187 7.03 -0.88 9.54
C VAL A 187 8.44 -0.52 9.11
N ALA A 188 9.08 0.40 9.85
CA ALA A 188 10.45 0.80 9.57
C ALA A 188 11.40 -0.40 9.70
N ALA A 189 12.39 -0.49 8.82
CA ALA A 189 13.50 -1.43 9.03
C ALA A 189 14.23 -1.04 10.32
N ASP A 190 14.48 -2.04 11.17
CA ASP A 190 15.26 -1.82 12.39
C ASP A 190 16.72 -1.54 11.98
N VAL A 191 17.11 -0.27 12.00
CA VAL A 191 18.50 0.15 11.68
C VAL A 191 19.47 -0.13 12.82
N THR A 192 18.99 -0.64 13.96
CA THR A 192 19.84 -0.95 15.11
C THR A 192 20.44 -2.37 15.07
N GLY A 193 19.99 -3.21 14.14
CA GLY A 193 20.47 -4.58 13.99
C GLY A 193 21.80 -4.68 13.25
N GLY A 194 22.93 -4.39 13.90
CA GLY A 194 24.23 -4.73 13.33
C GLY A 194 25.45 -3.88 13.66
N ALA A 195 25.37 -2.98 14.63
CA ALA A 195 26.61 -2.45 15.21
C ALA A 195 27.29 -3.58 15.98
N VAL A 196 28.25 -4.27 15.34
CA VAL A 196 29.22 -5.14 16.00
C VAL A 196 29.95 -4.25 16.99
N THR A 197 29.63 -4.36 18.28
CA THR A 197 30.46 -3.77 19.33
C THR A 197 31.84 -4.44 19.23
N PRO A 198 32.95 -3.72 18.99
CA PRO A 198 34.26 -4.32 19.07
C PRO A 198 34.43 -4.84 20.50
N SER A 199 34.73 -6.14 20.63
CA SER A 199 35.17 -6.70 21.92
C SER A 199 36.42 -5.96 22.34
N ALA A 200 36.34 -5.28 23.48
CA ALA A 200 37.52 -4.74 24.13
C ALA A 200 38.36 -5.94 24.61
N GLU A 201 39.57 -6.08 24.06
CA GLU A 201 40.66 -6.88 24.65
C GLU A 201 41.33 -6.13 25.80
#